data_1e340a9acd8b54105783ae314af171dc
#
_entry.id   1e340a9acd8b54105783ae314af171dc
#
_cell.length_a   1.000
_cell.length_b   1.000
_cell.length_c   1.000
_cell.angle_alpha   90.00
_cell.angle_beta   90.00
_cell.angle_gamma   90.00
#
_symmetry.space_group_name_H-M   'P 1'
#
loop_
_entity.id
_entity.type
_entity.pdbx_description
1 polymer ?
#
loop_
_entity_poly.entity_id
_entity_poly.type
_entity_poly.pdbx_seq_one_letter_code
_entity_poly.pdbx_strand_id
1 'polypeptide(L)'
;GLPCAALVKMCFSGKYTEKEISAKLIGKGGLNSYLGTNDMREVTKRANEGDAKAAEVKQAFLLQVAKDIGAMACVLNGKVDQIVITGGIAYGEDVVAKLKERCGWIAPVTVYPGEDELLALAQGALRVMNGEEQVKQY
;
A
#
# COMPACT_ATOMS: atom_id res chain seq x y z
N GLY A 1 -2.25 -3.94 -10.98
CA GLY A 1 -1.19 -4.79 -11.54
C GLY A 1 -0.37 -4.08 -12.61
N LEU A 2 0.86 -4.53 -12.83
CA LEU A 2 1.77 -3.96 -13.84
C LEU A 2 1.36 -4.43 -15.24
N PRO A 3 1.28 -3.54 -16.27
CA PRO A 3 1.02 -3.93 -17.64
C PRO A 3 2.21 -4.72 -18.22
N CYS A 4 2.10 -6.05 -18.29
CA CYS A 4 3.20 -6.92 -18.74
C CYS A 4 3.73 -6.58 -20.13
N ALA A 5 2.86 -6.22 -21.08
CA ALA A 5 3.28 -5.84 -22.42
C ALA A 5 4.16 -4.57 -22.44
N ALA A 6 3.89 -3.60 -21.56
CA ALA A 6 4.70 -2.41 -21.40
C ALA A 6 6.06 -2.74 -20.76
N LEU A 7 6.07 -3.64 -19.76
CA LEU A 7 7.30 -4.10 -19.13
C LEU A 7 8.21 -4.81 -20.13
N VAL A 8 7.67 -5.73 -20.96
CA VAL A 8 8.43 -6.42 -22.00
C VAL A 8 9.07 -5.43 -22.96
N LYS A 9 8.31 -4.41 -23.43
CA LYS A 9 8.86 -3.35 -24.28
C LYS A 9 9.99 -2.58 -23.60
N MET A 10 9.91 -2.33 -22.31
CA MET A 10 10.99 -1.68 -21.56
C MET A 10 12.23 -2.57 -21.47
N CYS A 11 12.07 -3.88 -21.16
CA CYS A 11 13.17 -4.84 -21.05
C CYS A 11 13.97 -4.94 -22.35
N PHE A 12 13.29 -4.94 -23.47
CA PHE A 12 13.95 -5.08 -24.81
C PHE A 12 14.18 -3.76 -25.53
N SER A 13 14.01 -2.62 -24.87
CA SER A 13 14.23 -1.29 -25.48
C SER A 13 15.70 -0.91 -25.67
N GLY A 14 16.63 -1.59 -24.99
CA GLY A 14 18.02 -1.21 -24.89
C GLY A 14 18.29 0.06 -24.06
N LYS A 15 17.24 0.65 -23.45
CA LYS A 15 17.35 1.91 -22.69
C LYS A 15 17.63 1.71 -21.20
N TYR A 16 17.42 0.52 -20.69
CA TYR A 16 17.51 0.19 -19.27
C TYR A 16 18.26 -1.12 -19.06
N THR A 17 19.06 -1.16 -18.04
CA THR A 17 19.65 -2.40 -17.51
C THR A 17 18.61 -3.15 -16.68
N GLU A 18 18.83 -4.45 -16.45
CA GLU A 18 18.01 -5.26 -15.55
C GLU A 18 17.89 -4.62 -14.16
N LYS A 19 19.02 -4.12 -13.61
CA LYS A 19 19.06 -3.44 -12.31
C LYS A 19 18.17 -2.20 -12.26
N GLU A 20 18.14 -1.41 -13.33
CA GLU A 20 17.28 -0.21 -13.40
C GLU A 20 15.82 -0.57 -13.51
N ILE A 21 15.47 -1.60 -14.28
CA ILE A 21 14.09 -2.08 -14.37
C ILE A 21 13.64 -2.66 -13.03
N SER A 22 14.45 -3.51 -12.40
CA SER A 22 14.16 -4.06 -11.07
C SER A 22 13.96 -2.96 -10.03
N ALA A 23 14.79 -1.92 -10.05
CA ALA A 23 14.62 -0.77 -9.16
C ALA A 23 13.32 0.01 -9.43
N LYS A 24 12.85 0.08 -10.69
CA LYS A 24 11.54 0.69 -11.03
C LYS A 24 10.36 -0.15 -10.55
N LEU A 25 10.51 -1.47 -10.48
CA LEU A 25 9.49 -2.35 -9.91
C LEU A 25 9.38 -2.21 -8.39
N ILE A 26 10.53 -1.98 -7.72
CA ILE A 26 10.60 -1.92 -6.26
C ILE A 26 11.31 -0.63 -5.83
N GLY A 27 10.55 0.38 -5.45
CA GLY A 27 11.02 1.61 -4.79
C GLY A 27 11.24 2.83 -5.69
N LYS A 28 11.73 2.69 -6.93
CA LYS A 28 11.94 3.83 -7.84
C LYS A 28 10.81 4.06 -8.85
N GLY A 29 9.78 3.23 -8.82
CA GLY A 29 8.57 3.38 -9.62
C GLY A 29 7.46 4.14 -8.90
N GLY A 30 6.25 4.11 -9.46
CA GLY A 30 5.06 4.70 -8.85
C GLY A 30 5.24 6.17 -8.50
N LEU A 31 4.89 6.54 -7.26
CA LEU A 31 5.00 7.92 -6.75
C LEU A 31 6.38 8.53 -6.99
N ASN A 32 7.45 7.77 -6.72
CA ASN A 32 8.81 8.24 -6.89
C ASN A 32 9.14 8.59 -8.35
N SER A 33 8.68 7.75 -9.31
CA SER A 33 8.91 8.01 -10.74
C SER A 33 8.18 9.26 -11.25
N TYR A 34 6.99 9.56 -10.71
CA TYR A 34 6.18 10.71 -11.15
C TYR A 34 6.50 12.00 -10.41
N LEU A 35 6.82 11.92 -9.12
CA LEU A 35 6.89 13.06 -8.20
C LEU A 35 8.26 13.25 -7.53
N GLY A 36 9.19 12.29 -7.71
CA GLY A 36 10.52 12.31 -7.09
C GLY A 36 10.51 11.95 -5.60
N THR A 37 9.38 11.55 -5.05
CA THR A 37 9.21 11.18 -3.64
C THR A 37 8.24 10.01 -3.50
N ASN A 38 8.43 9.20 -2.46
CA ASN A 38 7.48 8.17 -2.04
C ASN A 38 6.83 8.52 -0.68
N ASP A 39 7.13 9.69 -0.11
CA ASP A 39 6.51 10.17 1.11
C ASP A 39 5.11 10.74 0.82
N MET A 40 4.07 9.99 1.23
CA MET A 40 2.68 10.39 1.01
C MET A 40 2.32 11.71 1.74
N ARG A 41 3.02 12.07 2.82
CA ARG A 41 2.82 13.35 3.51
C ARG A 41 3.21 14.52 2.62
N GLU A 42 4.36 14.41 1.94
CA GLU A 42 4.82 15.40 0.97
C GLU A 42 3.87 15.47 -0.23
N VAL A 43 3.47 14.32 -0.78
CA VAL A 43 2.51 14.26 -1.89
C VAL A 43 1.18 14.91 -1.51
N THR A 44 0.67 14.63 -0.32
CA THR A 44 -0.57 15.24 0.20
C THR A 44 -0.43 16.75 0.36
N LYS A 45 0.69 17.22 0.93
CA LYS A 45 0.97 18.63 1.07
C LYS A 45 0.98 19.35 -0.28
N ARG A 46 1.72 18.85 -1.25
CA ARG A 46 1.80 19.41 -2.61
C ARG A 46 0.43 19.45 -3.30
N ALA A 47 -0.36 18.38 -3.16
CA ALA A 47 -1.71 18.33 -3.72
C ALA A 47 -2.62 19.40 -3.12
N ASN A 48 -2.54 19.63 -1.81
CA ASN A 48 -3.32 20.64 -1.10
C ASN A 48 -2.87 22.08 -1.43
N GLU A 49 -1.60 22.27 -1.78
CA GLU A 49 -1.03 23.55 -2.23
C GLU A 49 -1.29 23.85 -3.72
N GLY A 50 -2.04 22.98 -4.42
CA GLY A 50 -2.47 23.20 -5.80
C GLY A 50 -1.60 22.54 -6.86
N ASP A 51 -0.66 21.64 -6.51
CA ASP A 51 0.06 20.80 -7.47
C ASP A 51 -0.90 19.77 -8.08
N ALA A 52 -1.43 20.10 -9.25
CA ALA A 52 -2.40 19.24 -9.96
C ALA A 52 -1.84 17.85 -10.27
N LYS A 53 -0.53 17.77 -10.58
CA LYS A 53 0.12 16.48 -10.85
C LYS A 53 0.23 15.62 -9.60
N ALA A 54 0.57 16.22 -8.47
CA ALA A 54 0.60 15.50 -7.19
C ALA A 54 -0.79 14.99 -6.81
N ALA A 55 -1.84 15.81 -7.02
CA ALA A 55 -3.22 15.43 -6.79
C ALA A 55 -3.65 14.25 -7.67
N GLU A 56 -3.36 14.29 -8.98
CA GLU A 56 -3.68 13.21 -9.93
C GLU A 56 -2.96 11.91 -9.57
N VAL A 57 -1.66 11.98 -9.34
CA VAL A 57 -0.84 10.79 -9.01
C VAL A 57 -1.27 10.18 -7.68
N LYS A 58 -1.63 11.01 -6.69
CA LYS A 58 -2.20 10.56 -5.42
C LYS A 58 -3.52 9.80 -5.64
N GLN A 59 -4.42 10.32 -6.45
CA GLN A 59 -5.69 9.64 -6.76
C GLN A 59 -5.45 8.32 -7.49
N ALA A 60 -4.50 8.25 -8.42
CA ALA A 60 -4.12 7.03 -9.12
C ALA A 60 -3.55 5.97 -8.15
N PHE A 61 -2.72 6.39 -7.19
CA PHE A 61 -2.20 5.52 -6.13
C PHE A 61 -3.35 4.93 -5.29
N LEU A 62 -4.25 5.78 -4.79
CA LEU A 62 -5.38 5.35 -3.95
C LEU A 62 -6.34 4.42 -4.72
N LEU A 63 -6.55 4.68 -6.02
CA LEU A 63 -7.33 3.79 -6.87
C LEU A 63 -6.67 2.42 -7.01
N GLN A 64 -5.34 2.37 -7.18
CA GLN A 64 -4.62 1.11 -7.32
C GLN A 64 -4.70 0.29 -6.02
N VAL A 65 -4.52 0.93 -4.85
CA VAL A 65 -4.69 0.27 -3.54
C VAL A 65 -6.11 -0.28 -3.38
N ALA A 66 -7.13 0.50 -3.73
CA ALA A 66 -8.52 0.05 -3.66
C ALA A 66 -8.80 -1.16 -4.59
N LYS A 67 -8.20 -1.18 -5.79
CA LYS A 67 -8.29 -2.33 -6.71
C LYS A 67 -7.65 -3.59 -6.11
N ASP A 68 -6.51 -3.45 -5.46
CA ASP A 68 -5.83 -4.58 -4.84
C ASP A 68 -6.63 -5.11 -3.64
N ILE A 69 -7.24 -4.23 -2.83
CA ILE A 69 -8.19 -4.62 -1.76
C ILE A 69 -9.37 -5.39 -2.37
N GLY A 70 -9.98 -4.88 -3.43
CA GLY A 70 -11.09 -5.55 -4.12
C GLY A 70 -10.70 -6.91 -4.69
N ALA A 71 -9.49 -7.04 -5.25
CA ALA A 71 -8.98 -8.31 -5.72
C ALA A 71 -8.85 -9.34 -4.59
N MET A 72 -8.38 -8.92 -3.41
CA MET A 72 -8.29 -9.81 -2.24
C MET A 72 -9.68 -10.18 -1.70
N ALA A 73 -10.66 -9.29 -1.76
CA ALA A 73 -12.04 -9.62 -1.42
C ALA A 73 -12.60 -10.74 -2.33
N CYS A 74 -12.24 -10.74 -3.63
CA CYS A 74 -12.61 -11.83 -4.54
C CYS A 74 -11.97 -13.17 -4.14
N VAL A 75 -10.71 -13.17 -3.69
CA VAL A 75 -10.03 -14.38 -3.18
C VAL A 75 -10.78 -14.98 -2.00
N LEU A 76 -11.37 -14.13 -1.16
CA LEU A 76 -12.18 -14.53 -0.01
C LEU A 76 -13.66 -14.81 -0.36
N ASN A 77 -14.02 -14.84 -1.64
CA ASN A 77 -15.41 -14.99 -2.11
C ASN A 77 -16.37 -13.95 -1.50
N GLY A 78 -15.88 -12.73 -1.25
CA GLY A 78 -16.64 -11.65 -0.62
C GLY A 78 -16.89 -11.83 0.88
N LYS A 79 -16.38 -12.88 1.50
CA LYS A 79 -16.51 -13.13 2.95
C LYS A 79 -15.38 -12.41 3.68
N VAL A 80 -15.50 -11.11 3.80
CA VAL A 80 -14.52 -10.23 4.43
C VAL A 80 -15.12 -9.71 5.72
N ASP A 81 -14.55 -10.04 6.86
CA ASP A 81 -15.01 -9.55 8.16
C ASP A 81 -14.59 -8.09 8.38
N GLN A 82 -13.37 -7.74 7.94
CA GLN A 82 -12.81 -6.42 8.18
C GLN A 82 -11.66 -6.09 7.21
N ILE A 83 -11.53 -4.81 6.88
CA ILE A 83 -10.36 -4.23 6.21
C ILE A 83 -9.56 -3.48 7.27
N VAL A 84 -8.28 -3.80 7.41
CA VAL A 84 -7.39 -3.13 8.36
C VAL A 84 -6.39 -2.25 7.59
N ILE A 85 -6.31 -0.97 7.97
CA ILE A 85 -5.30 -0.03 7.46
C ILE A 85 -4.33 0.28 8.59
N THR A 86 -3.04 0.05 8.37
CA THR A 86 -1.98 0.25 9.37
C THR A 86 -0.75 0.93 8.74
N GLY A 87 0.30 1.11 9.54
CA GLY A 87 1.54 1.74 9.11
C GLY A 87 1.49 3.26 9.09
N GLY A 88 2.58 3.89 8.65
CA GLY A 88 2.72 5.34 8.62
C GLY A 88 1.70 6.06 7.73
N ILE A 89 1.22 5.41 6.67
CA ILE A 89 0.22 5.98 5.75
C ILE A 89 -1.16 6.15 6.42
N ALA A 90 -1.44 5.37 7.46
CA ALA A 90 -2.70 5.41 8.20
C ALA A 90 -2.89 6.69 9.05
N TYR A 91 -1.84 7.50 9.24
CA TYR A 91 -1.95 8.84 9.81
C TYR A 91 -2.56 9.87 8.85
N GLY A 92 -2.59 9.58 7.55
CA GLY A 92 -3.18 10.46 6.54
C GLY A 92 -4.71 10.34 6.53
N GLU A 93 -5.40 11.22 7.24
CA GLU A 93 -6.87 11.19 7.36
C GLU A 93 -7.57 11.20 5.99
N ASP A 94 -7.08 11.99 5.05
CA ASP A 94 -7.62 12.09 3.69
C ASP A 94 -7.39 10.82 2.86
N VAL A 95 -6.24 10.16 3.04
CA VAL A 95 -5.93 8.85 2.44
C VAL A 95 -6.90 7.80 2.98
N VAL A 96 -7.05 7.75 4.30
CA VAL A 96 -7.96 6.82 5.00
C VAL A 96 -9.41 7.06 4.57
N ALA A 97 -9.86 8.32 4.56
CA ALA A 97 -11.20 8.69 4.14
C ALA A 97 -11.49 8.21 2.70
N LYS A 98 -10.53 8.39 1.79
CA LYS A 98 -10.67 7.97 0.39
C LYS A 98 -10.68 6.46 0.21
N LEU A 99 -9.90 5.73 0.99
CA LEU A 99 -9.93 4.27 0.97
C LEU A 99 -11.23 3.74 1.60
N LYS A 100 -11.74 4.34 2.67
CA LYS A 100 -13.05 4.03 3.24
C LYS A 100 -14.19 4.25 2.22
N GLU A 101 -14.16 5.38 1.51
CA GLU A 101 -15.14 5.68 0.44
C GLU A 101 -15.12 4.59 -0.64
N ARG A 102 -13.92 4.15 -1.06
CA ARG A 102 -13.78 3.19 -2.15
C ARG A 102 -14.02 1.74 -1.77
N CYS A 103 -13.71 1.36 -0.53
CA CYS A 103 -13.68 -0.05 -0.12
C CYS A 103 -14.68 -0.39 0.99
N GLY A 104 -15.28 0.61 1.64
CA GLY A 104 -16.20 0.40 2.78
C GLY A 104 -17.47 -0.40 2.45
N TRP A 105 -17.79 -0.56 1.17
CA TRP A 105 -18.87 -1.43 0.71
C TRP A 105 -18.51 -2.93 0.79
N ILE A 106 -17.22 -3.26 0.88
CA ILE A 106 -16.73 -4.65 1.00
C ILE A 106 -16.88 -5.12 2.45
N ALA A 107 -16.35 -4.34 3.41
CA ALA A 107 -16.37 -4.63 4.83
C ALA A 107 -16.06 -3.35 5.65
N PRO A 108 -16.32 -3.34 6.98
CA PRO A 108 -15.89 -2.27 7.85
C PRO A 108 -14.38 -2.02 7.77
N VAL A 109 -13.97 -0.75 7.82
CA VAL A 109 -12.56 -0.37 7.76
C VAL A 109 -12.09 0.13 9.12
N THR A 110 -11.16 -0.59 9.74
CA THR A 110 -10.49 -0.21 10.98
C THR A 110 -9.10 0.31 10.70
N VAL A 111 -8.69 1.33 11.44
CA VAL A 111 -7.42 2.03 11.23
C VAL A 111 -6.57 1.94 12.49
N TYR A 112 -5.36 1.43 12.35
CA TYR A 112 -4.34 1.38 13.40
C TYR A 112 -3.10 2.13 12.89
N PRO A 113 -3.02 3.47 13.10
CA PRO A 113 -1.88 4.26 12.63
C PRO A 113 -0.62 3.87 13.39
N GLY A 114 0.50 3.81 12.66
CA GLY A 114 1.81 3.55 13.24
C GLY A 114 2.38 2.17 12.94
N GLU A 115 3.62 2.00 13.36
CA GLU A 115 4.44 0.81 13.15
C GLU A 115 5.04 0.40 14.50
N ASP A 116 4.20 -0.07 15.44
CA ASP A 116 4.66 -0.57 16.74
C ASP A 116 5.20 -2.02 16.62
N GLU A 117 6.09 -2.25 15.63
CA GLU A 117 6.62 -3.58 15.32
C GLU A 117 7.29 -4.24 16.52
N LEU A 118 8.11 -3.51 17.27
CA LEU A 118 8.79 -4.03 18.45
C LEU A 118 7.79 -4.43 19.53
N LEU A 119 6.76 -3.63 19.77
CA LEU A 119 5.72 -3.95 20.72
C LEU A 119 4.91 -5.16 20.24
N ALA A 120 4.55 -5.23 18.97
CA ALA A 120 3.81 -6.36 18.41
C ALA A 120 4.60 -7.67 18.51
N LEU A 121 5.91 -7.63 18.22
CA LEU A 121 6.82 -8.78 18.37
C LEU A 121 6.93 -9.22 19.82
N ALA A 122 7.10 -8.26 20.75
CA ALA A 122 7.19 -8.56 22.19
C ALA A 122 5.88 -9.19 22.70
N GLN A 123 4.74 -8.64 22.32
CA GLN A 123 3.43 -9.18 22.67
C GLN A 123 3.20 -10.58 22.08
N GLY A 124 3.63 -10.81 20.82
CA GLY A 124 3.58 -12.14 20.20
C GLY A 124 4.40 -13.16 20.99
N ALA A 125 5.63 -12.83 21.37
CA ALA A 125 6.47 -13.70 22.19
C ALA A 125 5.84 -13.97 23.55
N LEU A 126 5.27 -12.95 24.22
CA LEU A 126 4.62 -13.09 25.50
C LEU A 126 3.39 -14.03 25.44
N ARG A 127 2.56 -13.94 24.38
CA ARG A 127 1.42 -14.87 24.21
C ARG A 127 1.88 -16.33 24.13
N VAL A 128 2.97 -16.59 23.41
CA VAL A 128 3.55 -17.94 23.36
C VAL A 128 4.10 -18.37 24.73
N MET A 129 4.85 -17.49 25.41
CA MET A 129 5.42 -17.79 26.73
C MET A 129 4.33 -18.04 27.78
N ASN A 130 3.20 -17.35 27.70
CA ASN A 130 2.05 -17.51 28.57
C ASN A 130 1.17 -18.74 28.21
N GLY A 131 1.47 -19.43 27.10
CA GLY A 131 0.69 -20.58 26.62
C GLY A 131 -0.63 -20.20 25.93
N GLU A 132 -0.80 -18.91 25.58
CA GLU A 132 -1.99 -18.40 24.88
C GLU A 132 -1.97 -18.76 23.39
N GLU A 133 -0.76 -18.92 22.82
CA GLU A 133 -0.54 -19.35 21.44
C GLU A 133 0.52 -20.45 21.38
N GLN A 134 0.41 -21.33 20.38
CA GLN A 134 1.41 -22.35 20.10
C GLN A 134 2.45 -21.84 19.10
N VAL A 135 3.71 -22.24 19.28
CA VAL A 135 4.79 -22.00 18.32
C VAL A 135 4.46 -22.73 17.01
N LYS A 136 4.46 -21.99 15.90
CA LYS A 136 4.34 -22.59 14.56
C LYS A 136 5.73 -22.92 14.05
N GLN A 137 5.93 -24.14 13.59
CA GLN A 137 7.13 -24.54 12.83
C GLN A 137 6.79 -24.46 11.34
N TYR A 138 7.69 -23.83 10.57
CA TYR A 138 7.58 -23.72 9.12
C TYR A 138 8.54 -24.67 8.44
#